data_6c32787774131f11ad1c765f8722e79c
#
_entry.id   6c32787774131f11ad1c765f8722e79c
#
_cell.length_a   1.000
_cell.length_b   1.000
_cell.length_c   1.000
_cell.angle_alpha   90.00
_cell.angle_beta   90.00
_cell.angle_gamma   90.00
#
_symmetry.space_group_name_H-M   'P 1'
#
loop_
_entity.id
_entity.type
_entity.pdbx_description
1 polymer ?
#
loop_
_entity_poly.entity_id
_entity_poly.type
_entity_poly.pdbx_seq_one_letter_code
_entity_poly.pdbx_strand_id
1 'polypeptide(L)'
;MKGFSNRWNDFPDYIIGITREIWEDRGIATLHHYYSPDIVVRSPSSVVIGNEKVIGATMATLAEFPDRTLLGEDVIWSGTPEDGMLSSHRILSTATHMADGVYGPASGKKLQYRIIADCHAINEQINDEWLIRDQTAIVNQIGWEAKAYAADLIAREGGPENAARPLTPATDQPGPYKGVGNDNEWGGKYADILRRIMGADMAVIPEQYDRAVQSEYPGGTTGHGHGAVDRFWMSLRASFPDATFAIDHQIGRSDAMMPPRAAIRWALHGKHDGWGYFGAPTGAEVYVLGISHAEFGSLGAAETAI
;
A
#
# COMPACT_ATOMS: atom_id res chain seq x y z
N MET A 1 -2.82 -22.10 14.42
CA MET A 1 -3.85 -21.88 13.37
C MET A 1 -3.91 -23.13 12.49
N LYS A 2 -5.12 -23.62 12.15
CA LYS A 2 -5.28 -24.80 11.28
C LYS A 2 -4.68 -24.52 9.88
N GLY A 3 -3.94 -25.49 9.34
CA GLY A 3 -3.24 -25.33 8.05
C GLY A 3 -1.97 -24.49 8.09
N PHE A 4 -1.61 -23.92 9.23
CA PHE A 4 -0.36 -23.20 9.43
C PHE A 4 0.54 -23.97 10.41
N SER A 5 1.85 -23.82 10.24
CA SER A 5 2.85 -24.40 11.14
C SER A 5 2.64 -23.93 12.59
N ASN A 6 2.90 -24.82 13.55
CA ASN A 6 2.82 -24.52 14.99
C ASN A 6 3.89 -23.52 15.47
N ARG A 7 4.82 -23.10 14.61
CA ARG A 7 5.79 -22.06 14.94
C ARG A 7 5.16 -20.67 15.05
N TRP A 8 3.98 -20.46 14.45
CA TRP A 8 3.26 -19.21 14.47
C TRP A 8 2.22 -19.17 15.58
N ASN A 9 2.30 -18.17 16.44
CA ASN A 9 1.36 -17.99 17.57
C ASN A 9 -0.02 -17.55 17.06
N ASP A 10 -0.03 -16.64 16.10
CA ASP A 10 -1.24 -16.08 15.49
C ASP A 10 -0.94 -15.61 14.05
N PHE A 11 -1.92 -14.99 13.40
CA PHE A 11 -1.77 -14.54 12.02
C PHE A 11 -0.84 -13.32 11.86
N PRO A 12 -0.87 -12.29 12.73
CA PRO A 12 0.16 -11.25 12.73
C PRO A 12 1.59 -11.78 12.87
N ASP A 13 1.81 -12.75 13.77
CA ASP A 13 3.13 -13.39 13.95
C ASP A 13 3.59 -14.10 12.67
N TYR A 14 2.67 -14.77 11.96
CA TYR A 14 2.96 -15.35 10.64
C TYR A 14 3.37 -14.28 9.62
N ILE A 15 2.58 -13.23 9.45
CA ILE A 15 2.82 -12.17 8.45
C ILE A 15 4.15 -11.45 8.71
N ILE A 16 4.40 -11.04 9.95
CA ILE A 16 5.66 -10.37 10.34
C ILE A 16 6.84 -11.33 10.23
N GLY A 17 6.65 -12.57 10.67
CA GLY A 17 7.69 -13.59 10.68
C GLY A 17 8.17 -13.98 9.28
N ILE A 18 7.25 -14.24 8.35
CA ILE A 18 7.64 -14.55 6.97
C ILE A 18 8.27 -13.34 6.27
N THR A 19 7.78 -12.12 6.55
CA THR A 19 8.38 -10.88 6.02
C THR A 19 9.84 -10.78 6.44
N ARG A 20 10.14 -10.98 7.73
CA ARG A 20 11.51 -10.99 8.23
C ARG A 20 12.35 -12.10 7.60
N GLU A 21 11.87 -13.34 7.63
CA GLU A 21 12.59 -14.53 7.12
C GLU A 21 12.99 -14.35 5.65
N ILE A 22 12.06 -13.90 4.81
CA ILE A 22 12.31 -13.75 3.37
C ILE A 22 13.30 -12.61 3.10
N TRP A 23 13.02 -11.41 3.61
CA TRP A 23 13.69 -10.20 3.17
C TRP A 23 14.84 -9.74 4.06
N GLU A 24 14.79 -9.94 5.38
CA GLU A 24 15.85 -9.54 6.30
C GLU A 24 16.85 -10.65 6.54
N ASP A 25 16.37 -11.86 6.82
CA ASP A 25 17.22 -13.03 7.09
C ASP A 25 17.71 -13.72 5.79
N ARG A 26 17.35 -13.16 4.61
CA ARG A 26 17.77 -13.66 3.28
C ARG A 26 17.26 -15.05 2.91
N GLY A 27 16.18 -15.50 3.53
CA GLY A 27 15.53 -16.75 3.20
C GLY A 27 14.70 -16.68 1.92
N ILE A 28 15.20 -16.07 0.83
CA ILE A 28 14.44 -15.79 -0.39
C ILE A 28 13.82 -17.06 -0.99
N ALA A 29 14.51 -18.19 -0.89
CA ALA A 29 14.00 -19.47 -1.37
C ALA A 29 12.72 -19.93 -0.65
N THR A 30 12.45 -19.43 0.56
CA THR A 30 11.20 -19.73 1.29
C THR A 30 9.95 -19.13 0.62
N LEU A 31 10.11 -18.21 -0.33
CA LEU A 31 9.03 -17.75 -1.20
C LEU A 31 8.34 -18.90 -1.94
N HIS A 32 9.05 -19.98 -2.29
CA HIS A 32 8.43 -21.18 -2.87
C HIS A 32 7.48 -21.88 -1.90
N HIS A 33 7.67 -21.70 -0.60
CA HIS A 33 6.81 -22.28 0.43
C HIS A 33 5.65 -21.34 0.78
N TYR A 34 5.96 -20.04 1.02
CA TYR A 34 4.98 -19.07 1.52
C TYR A 34 4.13 -18.41 0.45
N TYR A 35 4.53 -18.44 -0.80
CA TYR A 35 3.78 -17.87 -1.92
C TYR A 35 3.32 -18.97 -2.86
N SER A 36 2.04 -19.00 -3.20
CA SER A 36 1.53 -19.99 -4.14
C SER A 36 2.23 -19.88 -5.50
N PRO A 37 2.39 -20.98 -6.23
CA PRO A 37 3.06 -20.96 -7.55
C PRO A 37 2.44 -19.99 -8.55
N ASP A 38 1.16 -19.70 -8.40
CA ASP A 38 0.31 -18.84 -9.24
C ASP A 38 -0.08 -17.52 -8.58
N ILE A 39 0.60 -17.14 -7.48
CA ILE A 39 0.36 -15.88 -6.77
C ILE A 39 0.17 -14.70 -7.74
N VAL A 40 -0.83 -13.85 -7.46
CA VAL A 40 -1.03 -12.59 -8.16
C VAL A 40 -0.65 -11.44 -7.23
N VAL A 41 0.41 -10.71 -7.58
CA VAL A 41 0.85 -9.51 -6.87
C VAL A 41 0.52 -8.29 -7.70
N ARG A 42 -0.29 -7.41 -7.17
CA ARG A 42 -0.71 -6.17 -7.81
C ARG A 42 -0.04 -4.98 -7.17
N SER A 43 0.48 -4.11 -8.00
CA SER A 43 0.97 -2.79 -7.58
C SER A 43 0.51 -1.74 -8.59
N PRO A 44 0.57 -0.44 -8.27
CA PRO A 44 0.23 0.60 -9.25
C PRO A 44 1.03 0.51 -10.55
N SER A 45 2.25 0.00 -10.49
CA SER A 45 3.15 -0.10 -11.64
C SER A 45 2.93 -1.35 -12.51
N SER A 46 2.41 -2.45 -11.94
CA SER A 46 2.32 -3.72 -12.65
C SER A 46 1.48 -4.77 -11.94
N VAL A 47 1.16 -5.84 -12.68
CA VAL A 47 0.66 -7.12 -12.15
C VAL A 47 1.72 -8.19 -12.38
N VAL A 48 2.18 -8.81 -11.30
CA VAL A 48 3.15 -9.92 -11.33
C VAL A 48 2.43 -11.22 -11.02
N ILE A 49 2.57 -12.23 -11.86
CA ILE A 49 1.96 -13.55 -11.68
C ILE A 49 3.04 -14.60 -11.55
N GLY A 50 2.96 -15.38 -10.48
CA GLY A 50 3.85 -16.48 -10.16
C GLY A 50 4.99 -16.12 -9.21
N ASN A 51 5.26 -17.04 -8.27
CA ASN A 51 6.26 -16.84 -7.21
C ASN A 51 7.70 -16.73 -7.75
N GLU A 52 8.03 -17.34 -8.88
CA GLU A 52 9.33 -17.19 -9.54
C GLU A 52 9.61 -15.72 -9.92
N LYS A 53 8.60 -15.01 -10.42
CA LYS A 53 8.75 -13.58 -10.73
C LYS A 53 8.87 -12.73 -9.48
N VAL A 54 8.18 -13.11 -8.39
CA VAL A 54 8.32 -12.46 -7.08
C VAL A 54 9.74 -12.65 -6.55
N ILE A 55 10.30 -13.86 -6.66
CA ILE A 55 11.69 -14.17 -6.29
C ILE A 55 12.66 -13.27 -7.09
N GLY A 56 12.49 -13.22 -8.42
CA GLY A 56 13.33 -12.38 -9.28
C GLY A 56 13.27 -10.90 -8.89
N ALA A 57 12.08 -10.36 -8.65
CA ALA A 57 11.88 -8.98 -8.21
C ALA A 57 12.48 -8.71 -6.83
N THR A 58 12.38 -9.68 -5.91
CA THR A 58 12.99 -9.62 -4.58
C THR A 58 14.50 -9.56 -4.68
N MET A 59 15.11 -10.44 -5.47
CA MET A 59 16.56 -10.45 -5.68
C MET A 59 17.06 -9.13 -6.30
N ALA A 60 16.37 -8.59 -7.30
CA ALA A 60 16.70 -7.30 -7.91
C ALA A 60 16.65 -6.16 -6.89
N THR A 61 15.59 -6.11 -6.08
CA THR A 61 15.46 -5.11 -5.01
C THR A 61 16.59 -5.22 -3.98
N LEU A 62 16.94 -6.43 -3.56
CA LEU A 62 18.00 -6.64 -2.57
C LEU A 62 19.41 -6.44 -3.14
N ALA A 63 19.60 -6.59 -4.45
CA ALA A 63 20.84 -6.20 -5.12
C ALA A 63 21.05 -4.68 -5.12
N GLU A 64 19.98 -3.91 -5.37
CA GLU A 64 20.02 -2.44 -5.37
C GLU A 64 20.08 -1.86 -3.95
N PHE A 65 19.38 -2.51 -2.98
CA PHE A 65 19.25 -2.09 -1.57
C PHE A 65 19.69 -3.23 -0.62
N PRO A 66 20.98 -3.56 -0.51
CA PRO A 66 21.43 -4.75 0.21
C PRO A 66 21.26 -4.70 1.72
N ASP A 67 21.09 -3.51 2.32
CA ASP A 67 20.88 -3.31 3.75
C ASP A 67 19.41 -3.03 4.11
N ARG A 68 18.49 -3.30 3.19
CA ARG A 68 17.06 -3.04 3.38
C ARG A 68 16.48 -3.76 4.59
N THR A 69 15.74 -3.03 5.42
CA THR A 69 14.97 -3.53 6.55
C THR A 69 13.47 -3.31 6.35
N LEU A 70 12.65 -4.12 7.01
CA LEU A 70 11.19 -4.10 6.91
C LEU A 70 10.56 -4.19 8.30
N LEU A 71 10.46 -3.05 8.99
CA LEU A 71 9.82 -2.99 10.30
C LEU A 71 8.31 -3.03 10.15
N GLY A 72 7.68 -4.12 10.61
CA GLY A 72 6.23 -4.21 10.71
C GLY A 72 5.69 -3.24 11.76
N GLU A 73 4.93 -2.23 11.34
CA GLU A 73 4.32 -1.26 12.25
C GLU A 73 2.97 -1.76 12.76
N ASP A 74 2.16 -2.40 11.90
CA ASP A 74 0.85 -2.95 12.27
C ASP A 74 0.40 -4.01 11.26
N VAL A 75 -0.42 -4.95 11.73
CA VAL A 75 -1.15 -5.93 10.91
C VAL A 75 -2.63 -5.87 11.29
N ILE A 76 -3.43 -5.25 10.45
CA ILE A 76 -4.90 -5.25 10.57
C ILE A 76 -5.41 -6.46 9.80
N TRP A 77 -6.16 -7.35 10.45
CA TRP A 77 -6.49 -8.64 9.86
C TRP A 77 -7.91 -9.13 10.18
N SER A 78 -8.38 -10.06 9.36
CA SER A 78 -9.66 -10.77 9.53
C SER A 78 -9.62 -12.15 8.87
N GLY A 79 -10.75 -12.83 8.85
CA GLY A 79 -10.88 -14.14 8.26
C GLY A 79 -10.63 -15.29 9.23
N THR A 80 -10.72 -16.50 8.73
CA THR A 80 -10.47 -17.75 9.46
C THR A 80 -9.46 -18.61 8.71
N PRO A 81 -8.73 -19.50 9.39
CA PRO A 81 -7.82 -20.41 8.71
C PRO A 81 -8.50 -21.32 7.68
N GLU A 82 -9.80 -21.59 7.84
CA GLU A 82 -10.61 -22.43 6.96
C GLU A 82 -11.07 -21.72 5.69
N ASP A 83 -11.44 -20.44 5.82
CA ASP A 83 -12.02 -19.65 4.71
C ASP A 83 -10.99 -18.74 4.03
N GLY A 84 -9.81 -18.62 4.66
CA GLY A 84 -8.75 -17.72 4.28
C GLY A 84 -8.59 -16.55 5.25
N MET A 85 -7.34 -16.18 5.48
CA MET A 85 -6.93 -15.08 6.35
C MET A 85 -6.60 -13.87 5.49
N LEU A 86 -7.05 -12.70 5.90
CA LEU A 86 -6.80 -11.43 5.24
C LEU A 86 -5.96 -10.53 6.14
N SER A 87 -4.85 -10.01 5.65
CA SER A 87 -4.04 -9.01 6.35
C SER A 87 -3.89 -7.73 5.55
N SER A 88 -3.84 -6.60 6.23
CA SER A 88 -3.30 -5.34 5.70
C SER A 88 -2.11 -4.98 6.58
N HIS A 89 -0.90 -5.18 6.05
CA HIS A 89 0.37 -5.08 6.77
C HIS A 89 1.06 -3.77 6.43
N ARG A 90 1.16 -2.88 7.41
CA ARG A 90 1.88 -1.61 7.32
C ARG A 90 3.33 -1.80 7.73
N ILE A 91 4.25 -1.36 6.88
CA ILE A 91 5.68 -1.59 7.01
C ILE A 91 6.43 -0.27 6.85
N LEU A 92 7.36 0.02 7.78
CA LEU A 92 8.37 1.04 7.59
C LEU A 92 9.66 0.39 7.07
N SER A 93 10.10 0.81 5.89
CA SER A 93 11.33 0.30 5.28
C SER A 93 12.45 1.33 5.37
N THR A 94 13.65 0.89 5.73
CA THR A 94 14.88 1.67 5.58
C THR A 94 15.84 0.96 4.65
N ALA A 95 16.64 1.71 3.90
CA ALA A 95 17.62 1.15 2.96
C ALA A 95 18.68 2.18 2.61
N THR A 96 19.78 1.72 2.01
CA THR A 96 20.77 2.57 1.33
C THR A 96 20.81 2.18 -0.15
N HIS A 97 20.71 3.15 -1.06
CA HIS A 97 20.81 2.93 -2.50
C HIS A 97 22.27 2.69 -2.89
N MET A 98 22.74 1.42 -2.80
CA MET A 98 24.15 1.02 -2.88
C MET A 98 24.58 0.52 -4.25
N ALA A 99 23.65 0.10 -5.11
CA ALA A 99 23.98 -0.41 -6.44
C ALA A 99 23.07 0.20 -7.50
N ASP A 100 23.50 0.11 -8.76
CA ASP A 100 22.69 0.50 -9.92
C ASP A 100 21.48 -0.41 -10.04
N GLY A 101 20.33 0.15 -10.35
CA GLY A 101 19.09 -0.61 -10.46
C GLY A 101 17.96 0.17 -11.10
N VAL A 102 16.73 -0.15 -10.73
CA VAL A 102 15.53 0.48 -11.29
C VAL A 102 15.48 1.99 -11.02
N TYR A 103 16.08 2.44 -9.92
CA TYR A 103 16.15 3.87 -9.58
C TYR A 103 17.36 4.59 -10.17
N GLY A 104 18.14 3.95 -11.04
CA GLY A 104 19.29 4.51 -11.73
C GLY A 104 20.62 4.16 -11.05
N PRO A 105 21.69 4.95 -11.30
CA PRO A 105 22.99 4.71 -10.70
C PRO A 105 22.99 4.86 -9.18
N ALA A 106 23.80 4.05 -8.50
CA ALA A 106 23.98 4.06 -7.05
C ALA A 106 24.23 5.47 -6.51
N SER A 107 23.38 5.95 -5.63
CA SER A 107 23.50 7.29 -5.05
C SER A 107 24.19 7.33 -3.69
N GLY A 108 24.31 6.19 -3.00
CA GLY A 108 24.79 6.09 -1.63
C GLY A 108 23.86 6.70 -0.58
N LYS A 109 22.67 7.17 -0.97
CA LYS A 109 21.72 7.84 -0.07
C LYS A 109 20.93 6.85 0.75
N LYS A 110 20.68 7.23 2.01
CA LYS A 110 19.77 6.50 2.92
C LYS A 110 18.34 6.90 2.65
N LEU A 111 17.46 5.92 2.71
CA LEU A 111 16.04 6.04 2.41
C LEU A 111 15.19 5.54 3.58
N GLN A 112 14.03 6.16 3.74
CA GLN A 112 12.97 5.68 4.60
C GLN A 112 11.63 5.89 3.90
N TYR A 113 10.83 4.83 3.79
CA TYR A 113 9.55 4.88 3.11
C TYR A 113 8.59 3.82 3.64
N ARG A 114 7.30 4.03 3.44
CA ARG A 114 6.28 3.06 3.85
C ARG A 114 5.81 2.17 2.71
N ILE A 115 5.36 1.00 3.12
CA ILE A 115 4.73 0.00 2.28
C ILE A 115 3.48 -0.45 3.02
N ILE A 116 2.39 -0.68 2.29
CA ILE A 116 1.25 -1.43 2.81
C ILE A 116 0.98 -2.59 1.86
N ALA A 117 0.91 -3.79 2.43
CA ALA A 117 0.64 -5.02 1.70
C ALA A 117 -0.65 -5.67 2.23
N ASP A 118 -1.64 -5.80 1.35
CA ASP A 118 -2.84 -6.58 1.61
C ASP A 118 -2.61 -8.00 1.09
N CYS A 119 -2.65 -9.00 1.97
CA CYS A 119 -2.38 -10.39 1.61
C CYS A 119 -3.54 -11.30 2.01
N HIS A 120 -3.97 -12.17 1.08
CA HIS A 120 -4.81 -13.31 1.40
C HIS A 120 -3.94 -14.55 1.58
N ALA A 121 -4.11 -15.25 2.71
CA ALA A 121 -3.35 -16.45 3.05
C ALA A 121 -4.27 -17.60 3.44
N ILE A 122 -3.98 -18.79 2.93
CA ILE A 122 -4.64 -20.05 3.30
C ILE A 122 -3.61 -21.17 3.26
N ASN A 123 -3.68 -22.10 4.21
CA ASN A 123 -2.73 -23.22 4.32
C ASN A 123 -1.27 -22.77 4.30
N GLU A 124 -0.96 -21.70 5.04
CA GLU A 124 0.39 -21.10 5.14
C GLU A 124 0.93 -20.53 3.80
N GLN A 125 0.08 -20.34 2.80
CA GLN A 125 0.47 -19.75 1.52
C GLN A 125 -0.30 -18.46 1.24
N ILE A 126 0.43 -17.42 0.83
CA ILE A 126 -0.13 -16.20 0.26
C ILE A 126 -0.42 -16.48 -1.21
N ASN A 127 -1.66 -16.26 -1.63
CA ASN A 127 -2.13 -16.53 -2.98
C ASN A 127 -2.71 -15.30 -3.69
N ASP A 128 -2.87 -14.18 -2.98
CA ASP A 128 -3.34 -12.91 -3.52
C ASP A 128 -2.71 -11.76 -2.73
N GLU A 129 -2.11 -10.79 -3.44
CA GLU A 129 -1.42 -9.67 -2.80
C GLU A 129 -1.68 -8.36 -3.55
N TRP A 130 -1.89 -7.29 -2.77
CA TRP A 130 -1.93 -5.91 -3.22
C TRP A 130 -0.83 -5.14 -2.50
N LEU A 131 0.10 -4.55 -3.24
CA LEU A 131 1.30 -3.94 -2.72
C LEU A 131 1.38 -2.46 -3.11
N ILE A 132 1.23 -1.58 -2.14
CA ILE A 132 1.42 -0.14 -2.30
C ILE A 132 2.71 0.25 -1.60
N ARG A 133 3.66 0.78 -2.38
CA ARG A 133 4.94 1.30 -1.91
C ARG A 133 5.01 2.79 -2.21
N ASP A 134 5.49 3.60 -1.25
CA ASP A 134 5.73 5.02 -1.50
C ASP A 134 6.96 5.22 -2.41
N GLN A 135 6.74 5.04 -3.70
CA GLN A 135 7.75 5.23 -4.74
C GLN A 135 8.26 6.68 -4.79
N THR A 136 7.38 7.64 -4.53
CA THR A 136 7.75 9.05 -4.56
C THR A 136 8.71 9.40 -3.44
N ALA A 137 8.54 8.81 -2.23
CA ALA A 137 9.50 8.97 -1.15
C ALA A 137 10.88 8.45 -1.52
N ILE A 138 10.97 7.28 -2.17
CA ILE A 138 12.23 6.71 -2.64
C ILE A 138 12.89 7.66 -3.65
N VAL A 139 12.16 8.01 -4.70
CA VAL A 139 12.62 8.84 -5.81
C VAL A 139 13.14 10.20 -5.33
N ASN A 140 12.37 10.89 -4.47
CA ASN A 140 12.75 12.19 -3.91
C ASN A 140 14.03 12.11 -3.06
N GLN A 141 14.15 11.08 -2.21
CA GLN A 141 15.31 10.92 -1.32
C GLN A 141 16.58 10.58 -2.09
N ILE A 142 16.47 9.85 -3.22
CA ILE A 142 17.61 9.60 -4.12
C ILE A 142 18.03 10.90 -4.83
N GLY A 143 17.11 11.84 -5.01
CA GLY A 143 17.39 13.17 -5.57
C GLY A 143 16.81 13.36 -6.98
N TRP A 144 15.90 12.49 -7.38
CA TRP A 144 15.08 12.71 -8.55
C TRP A 144 13.87 13.60 -8.24
N GLU A 145 13.39 14.29 -9.23
CA GLU A 145 12.02 14.80 -9.26
C GLU A 145 11.11 13.72 -9.86
N ALA A 146 9.93 13.47 -9.29
CA ALA A 146 9.10 12.32 -9.64
C ALA A 146 8.73 12.26 -11.13
N LYS A 147 8.41 13.40 -11.74
CA LYS A 147 8.05 13.48 -13.15
C LYS A 147 9.26 13.22 -14.07
N ALA A 148 10.44 13.71 -13.69
CA ALA A 148 11.68 13.47 -14.43
C ALA A 148 12.07 11.98 -14.34
N TYR A 149 11.93 11.36 -13.17
CA TYR A 149 12.16 9.93 -12.99
C TYR A 149 11.21 9.09 -13.86
N ALA A 150 9.91 9.41 -13.85
CA ALA A 150 8.93 8.68 -14.67
C ALA A 150 9.25 8.76 -16.17
N ALA A 151 9.67 9.92 -16.65
CA ALA A 151 10.08 10.10 -18.05
C ALA A 151 11.35 9.28 -18.38
N ASP A 152 12.34 9.29 -17.50
CA ASP A 152 13.57 8.49 -17.63
C ASP A 152 13.27 6.99 -17.61
N LEU A 153 12.42 6.52 -16.71
CA LEU A 153 12.02 5.12 -16.63
C LEU A 153 11.37 4.65 -17.94
N ILE A 154 10.41 5.40 -18.45
CA ILE A 154 9.76 5.10 -19.75
C ILE A 154 10.78 5.06 -20.87
N ALA A 155 11.75 6.00 -20.91
CA ALA A 155 12.79 6.03 -21.93
C ALA A 155 13.71 4.79 -21.87
N ARG A 156 14.11 4.39 -20.65
CA ARG A 156 14.94 3.18 -20.42
C ARG A 156 14.22 1.88 -20.78
N GLU A 157 12.90 1.84 -20.65
CA GLU A 157 12.06 0.70 -21.03
C GLU A 157 11.75 0.66 -22.54
N GLY A 158 12.34 1.57 -23.35
CA GLY A 158 12.21 1.60 -24.81
C GLY A 158 11.09 2.50 -25.33
N GLY A 159 10.64 3.45 -24.50
CA GLY A 159 9.61 4.44 -24.86
C GLY A 159 8.18 3.98 -24.52
N PRO A 160 7.18 4.86 -24.73
CA PRO A 160 5.80 4.62 -24.29
C PRO A 160 5.15 3.35 -24.85
N GLU A 161 5.60 2.90 -26.03
CA GLU A 161 5.04 1.70 -26.68
C GLU A 161 5.54 0.40 -26.04
N ASN A 162 6.73 0.42 -25.41
CA ASN A 162 7.39 -0.75 -24.85
C ASN A 162 7.43 -0.75 -23.31
N ALA A 163 7.19 0.39 -22.69
CA ALA A 163 7.20 0.53 -21.24
C ALA A 163 6.16 -0.39 -20.57
N ALA A 164 6.47 -0.84 -19.34
CA ALA A 164 5.58 -1.64 -18.54
C ALA A 164 4.20 -0.99 -18.42
N ARG A 165 3.15 -1.78 -18.59
CA ARG A 165 1.78 -1.30 -18.46
C ARG A 165 1.40 -1.27 -16.98
N PRO A 166 0.91 -0.13 -16.46
CA PRO A 166 0.44 -0.03 -15.09
C PRO A 166 -0.82 -0.89 -14.88
N LEU A 167 -1.11 -1.19 -13.62
CA LEU A 167 -2.36 -1.80 -13.22
C LEU A 167 -3.54 -0.92 -13.61
N THR A 168 -4.53 -1.52 -14.23
CA THR A 168 -5.86 -0.94 -14.49
C THR A 168 -6.93 -1.99 -14.26
N PRO A 169 -8.22 -1.64 -14.14
CA PRO A 169 -9.28 -2.64 -14.04
C PRO A 169 -9.30 -3.64 -15.21
N ALA A 170 -8.82 -3.23 -16.38
CA ALA A 170 -8.76 -4.10 -17.57
C ALA A 170 -7.59 -5.09 -17.55
N THR A 171 -6.55 -4.82 -16.76
CA THR A 171 -5.34 -5.67 -16.64
C THR A 171 -5.33 -6.48 -15.34
N ASP A 172 -6.28 -6.23 -14.45
CA ASP A 172 -6.39 -6.94 -13.18
C ASP A 172 -6.82 -8.40 -13.37
N GLN A 173 -6.42 -9.22 -12.41
CA GLN A 173 -6.82 -10.62 -12.31
C GLN A 173 -7.76 -10.78 -11.10
N PRO A 174 -8.91 -11.46 -11.20
CA PRO A 174 -9.76 -11.72 -10.05
C PRO A 174 -8.99 -12.47 -8.95
N GLY A 175 -9.19 -12.03 -7.70
CA GLY A 175 -8.59 -12.66 -6.52
C GLY A 175 -9.56 -12.67 -5.33
N PRO A 176 -9.25 -13.43 -4.28
CA PRO A 176 -10.10 -13.56 -3.10
C PRO A 176 -10.12 -12.31 -2.21
N TYR A 177 -9.09 -11.45 -2.25
CA TYR A 177 -8.98 -10.29 -1.37
C TYR A 177 -9.81 -9.09 -1.88
N LYS A 178 -11.13 -9.13 -1.65
CA LYS A 178 -12.08 -8.09 -2.09
C LYS A 178 -13.28 -7.97 -1.15
N GLY A 179 -13.98 -6.84 -1.23
CA GLY A 179 -15.24 -6.61 -0.55
C GLY A 179 -15.07 -6.29 0.94
N VAL A 180 -15.90 -6.85 1.79
CA VAL A 180 -15.90 -6.61 3.24
C VAL A 180 -15.26 -7.79 3.94
N GLY A 181 -14.10 -7.57 4.57
CA GLY A 181 -13.33 -8.62 5.24
C GLY A 181 -13.93 -9.06 6.57
N ASN A 182 -14.68 -8.19 7.25
CA ASN A 182 -15.45 -8.49 8.46
C ASN A 182 -16.55 -7.45 8.69
N ASP A 183 -17.41 -7.71 9.68
CA ASP A 183 -18.50 -6.84 10.10
C ASP A 183 -18.12 -5.86 11.23
N ASN A 184 -16.84 -5.71 11.53
CA ASN A 184 -16.36 -4.78 12.53
C ASN A 184 -16.67 -3.33 12.13
N GLU A 185 -17.29 -2.58 13.06
CA GLU A 185 -17.80 -1.23 12.82
C GLU A 185 -16.76 -0.22 12.32
N TRP A 186 -15.49 -0.36 12.74
CA TRP A 186 -14.43 0.59 12.38
C TRP A 186 -14.06 0.54 10.90
N GLY A 187 -14.14 -0.64 10.27
CA GLY A 187 -13.99 -0.77 8.83
C GLY A 187 -15.06 0.02 8.07
N GLY A 188 -16.32 -0.15 8.45
CA GLY A 188 -17.46 0.59 7.89
C GLY A 188 -17.34 2.09 8.12
N LYS A 189 -16.96 2.50 9.33
CA LYS A 189 -16.76 3.91 9.71
C LYS A 189 -15.69 4.58 8.85
N TYR A 190 -14.52 3.96 8.71
CA TYR A 190 -13.45 4.57 7.92
C TYR A 190 -13.78 4.61 6.42
N ALA A 191 -14.42 3.56 5.91
CA ALA A 191 -14.91 3.55 4.53
C ALA A 191 -15.93 4.68 4.26
N ASP A 192 -16.82 4.97 5.22
CA ASP A 192 -17.76 6.09 5.13
C ASP A 192 -17.05 7.45 5.11
N ILE A 193 -16.06 7.65 6.00
CA ILE A 193 -15.24 8.86 6.02
C ILE A 193 -14.61 9.10 4.65
N LEU A 194 -13.98 8.08 4.05
CA LEU A 194 -13.34 8.23 2.74
C LEU A 194 -14.34 8.48 1.62
N ARG A 195 -15.52 7.84 1.64
CA ARG A 195 -16.61 8.12 0.67
C ARG A 195 -17.11 9.55 0.77
N ARG A 196 -17.30 10.08 1.99
CA ARG A 196 -17.72 11.47 2.21
C ARG A 196 -16.68 12.44 1.66
N ILE A 197 -15.40 12.25 1.98
CA ILE A 197 -14.29 13.05 1.45
C ILE A 197 -14.31 13.04 -0.09
N MET A 198 -14.38 11.87 -0.72
CA MET A 198 -14.41 11.74 -2.17
C MET A 198 -15.70 12.25 -2.80
N GLY A 199 -16.79 12.32 -2.03
CA GLY A 199 -18.04 13.00 -2.39
C GLY A 199 -18.02 14.51 -2.16
N ALA A 200 -16.85 15.10 -1.88
CA ALA A 200 -16.63 16.52 -1.57
C ALA A 200 -17.25 17.02 -0.25
N ASP A 201 -17.63 16.11 0.66
CA ASP A 201 -18.04 16.47 2.02
C ASP A 201 -16.81 16.56 2.94
N MET A 202 -16.06 17.67 2.80
CA MET A 202 -14.86 17.91 3.60
C MET A 202 -15.16 18.25 5.07
N ALA A 203 -16.42 18.53 5.41
CA ALA A 203 -16.85 18.74 6.80
C ALA A 203 -16.65 17.49 7.65
N VAL A 204 -16.58 16.30 7.04
CA VAL A 204 -16.26 15.04 7.73
C VAL A 204 -14.91 15.09 8.44
N ILE A 205 -13.95 15.87 7.94
CA ILE A 205 -12.61 15.93 8.52
C ILE A 205 -12.63 16.45 9.95
N PRO A 206 -13.12 17.65 10.27
CA PRO A 206 -13.21 18.10 11.66
C PRO A 206 -14.24 17.31 12.51
N GLU A 207 -15.16 16.55 11.90
CA GLU A 207 -16.12 15.71 12.61
C GLU A 207 -15.52 14.37 13.06
N GLN A 208 -14.63 13.77 12.24
CA GLN A 208 -14.21 12.38 12.39
C GLN A 208 -12.71 12.20 12.62
N TYR A 209 -11.90 13.23 12.41
CA TYR A 209 -10.47 13.21 12.74
C TYR A 209 -10.23 13.97 14.03
N ASP A 210 -9.28 13.50 14.84
CA ASP A 210 -8.84 14.23 16.01
C ASP A 210 -8.18 15.56 15.61
N ARG A 211 -8.32 16.57 16.46
CA ARG A 211 -7.71 17.89 16.23
C ARG A 211 -6.20 17.82 16.06
N ALA A 212 -5.55 16.87 16.72
CA ALA A 212 -4.10 16.65 16.69
C ALA A 212 -3.71 15.46 15.82
N VAL A 213 -4.59 14.99 14.91
CA VAL A 213 -4.31 13.83 14.06
C VAL A 213 -2.94 13.94 13.40
N GLN A 214 -2.17 12.85 13.47
CA GLN A 214 -0.97 12.68 12.66
C GLN A 214 -1.33 11.93 11.38
N SER A 215 -0.90 12.44 10.25
CA SER A 215 -1.11 11.82 8.94
C SER A 215 0.20 11.62 8.20
N GLU A 216 0.28 10.48 7.50
CA GLU A 216 1.43 10.11 6.67
C GLU A 216 0.94 9.93 5.24
N TYR A 217 1.50 10.68 4.32
CA TYR A 217 1.07 10.71 2.93
C TYR A 217 2.21 10.40 1.97
N PRO A 218 1.93 10.01 0.71
CA PRO A 218 2.93 9.73 -0.30
C PRO A 218 3.96 10.86 -0.46
N GLY A 219 5.20 10.47 -0.80
CA GLY A 219 6.34 11.38 -0.84
C GLY A 219 7.09 11.48 0.47
N GLY A 220 6.80 10.60 1.46
CA GLY A 220 7.39 10.64 2.79
C GLY A 220 6.94 11.85 3.60
N THR A 221 5.71 12.32 3.39
CA THR A 221 5.18 13.54 3.99
C THR A 221 4.44 13.22 5.28
N THR A 222 4.89 13.77 6.41
CA THR A 222 4.16 13.76 7.68
C THR A 222 3.39 15.06 7.86
N GLY A 223 2.11 14.96 8.18
CA GLY A 223 1.24 16.09 8.47
C GLY A 223 0.59 16.02 9.84
N HIS A 224 0.16 17.16 10.37
CA HIS A 224 -0.53 17.23 11.67
C HIS A 224 -1.78 18.10 11.56
N GLY A 225 -2.83 17.65 12.25
CA GLY A 225 -4.12 18.33 12.37
C GLY A 225 -4.95 18.32 11.09
N HIS A 226 -6.18 18.82 11.22
CA HIS A 226 -7.18 18.78 10.14
C HIS A 226 -6.70 19.39 8.82
N GLY A 227 -5.92 20.48 8.88
CA GLY A 227 -5.45 21.15 7.67
C GLY A 227 -4.45 20.34 6.83
N ALA A 228 -3.76 19.35 7.39
CA ALA A 228 -2.90 18.45 6.65
C ALA A 228 -3.76 17.40 5.91
N VAL A 229 -4.75 16.83 6.60
CA VAL A 229 -5.71 15.87 6.04
C VAL A 229 -6.50 16.53 4.90
N ASP A 230 -7.06 17.72 5.16
CA ASP A 230 -7.83 18.50 4.17
C ASP A 230 -7.00 18.77 2.91
N ARG A 231 -5.78 19.27 3.05
CA ARG A 231 -4.90 19.57 1.91
C ARG A 231 -4.64 18.36 1.02
N PHE A 232 -4.33 17.21 1.62
CA PHE A 232 -4.04 16.01 0.84
C PHE A 232 -5.28 15.55 0.05
N TRP A 233 -6.38 15.32 0.73
CA TRP A 233 -7.58 14.78 0.10
C TRP A 233 -8.23 15.75 -0.88
N MET A 234 -8.28 17.05 -0.54
CA MET A 234 -8.76 18.10 -1.43
C MET A 234 -7.92 18.17 -2.71
N SER A 235 -6.59 18.13 -2.55
CA SER A 235 -5.65 18.21 -3.67
C SER A 235 -5.71 16.96 -4.55
N LEU A 236 -5.88 15.77 -3.97
CA LEU A 236 -6.10 14.54 -4.71
C LEU A 236 -7.42 14.61 -5.48
N ARG A 237 -8.52 14.96 -4.82
CA ARG A 237 -9.84 15.03 -5.46
C ARG A 237 -9.92 16.11 -6.54
N ALA A 238 -9.29 17.26 -6.33
CA ALA A 238 -9.22 18.33 -7.31
C ALA A 238 -8.46 17.95 -8.59
N SER A 239 -7.47 17.06 -8.50
CA SER A 239 -6.77 16.55 -9.68
C SER A 239 -7.67 15.71 -10.60
N PHE A 240 -8.70 15.07 -10.03
CA PHE A 240 -9.56 14.11 -10.71
C PHE A 240 -11.06 14.44 -10.43
N PRO A 241 -11.58 15.57 -10.93
CA PRO A 241 -12.91 16.08 -10.53
C PRO A 241 -14.05 15.11 -10.87
N ASP A 242 -13.95 14.39 -11.98
CA ASP A 242 -14.98 13.47 -12.47
C ASP A 242 -14.65 11.98 -12.24
N ALA A 243 -13.56 11.69 -11.51
CA ALA A 243 -13.16 10.32 -11.30
C ALA A 243 -14.12 9.57 -10.36
N THR A 244 -14.35 8.30 -10.70
CA THR A 244 -15.10 7.37 -9.87
C THR A 244 -14.21 6.87 -8.74
N PHE A 245 -14.72 6.98 -7.51
CA PHE A 245 -14.09 6.41 -6.32
C PHE A 245 -14.78 5.10 -5.94
N ALA A 246 -13.99 4.07 -5.70
CA ALA A 246 -14.46 2.76 -5.26
C ALA A 246 -13.70 2.31 -4.01
N ILE A 247 -14.41 1.71 -3.06
CA ILE A 247 -13.84 0.92 -1.97
C ILE A 247 -13.77 -0.52 -2.45
N ASP A 248 -12.56 -1.04 -2.59
CA ASP A 248 -12.34 -2.41 -3.07
C ASP A 248 -12.34 -3.43 -1.93
N HIS A 249 -11.86 -3.01 -0.75
CA HIS A 249 -11.86 -3.84 0.45
C HIS A 249 -11.88 -3.01 1.72
N GLN A 250 -12.46 -3.56 2.80
CA GLN A 250 -12.44 -2.95 4.12
C GLN A 250 -12.30 -3.99 5.23
N ILE A 251 -11.46 -3.69 6.21
CA ILE A 251 -11.32 -4.43 7.48
C ILE A 251 -11.38 -3.43 8.61
N GLY A 252 -12.11 -3.76 9.70
CA GLY A 252 -12.01 -3.10 10.99
C GLY A 252 -11.46 -4.08 12.02
N ARG A 253 -10.83 -3.55 13.08
CA ARG A 253 -10.30 -4.38 14.16
C ARG A 253 -10.31 -3.66 15.51
N SER A 254 -10.70 -4.42 16.55
CA SER A 254 -10.64 -4.01 17.95
C SER A 254 -9.93 -5.10 18.74
N ASP A 255 -8.72 -4.81 19.21
CA ASP A 255 -7.94 -5.72 20.03
C ASP A 255 -7.79 -5.15 21.44
N ALA A 256 -7.68 -6.04 22.45
CA ALA A 256 -7.38 -5.61 23.80
C ALA A 256 -6.05 -4.84 23.85
N MET A 257 -6.00 -3.75 24.59
CA MET A 257 -4.81 -2.91 24.79
C MET A 257 -4.29 -2.17 23.53
N MET A 258 -5.07 -2.15 22.43
CA MET A 258 -4.77 -1.40 21.23
C MET A 258 -5.93 -0.46 20.87
N PRO A 259 -5.68 0.68 20.23
CA PRO A 259 -6.74 1.50 19.68
C PRO A 259 -7.52 0.71 18.61
N PRO A 260 -8.81 0.97 18.40
CA PRO A 260 -9.51 0.46 17.25
C PRO A 260 -8.85 0.91 15.95
N ARG A 261 -8.84 0.04 14.94
CA ARG A 261 -8.13 0.28 13.67
C ARG A 261 -8.98 -0.11 12.49
N ALA A 262 -8.70 0.51 11.35
CA ALA A 262 -9.29 0.13 10.08
C ALA A 262 -8.27 0.19 8.95
N ALA A 263 -8.43 -0.71 7.98
CA ALA A 263 -7.70 -0.73 6.72
C ALA A 263 -8.68 -0.70 5.56
N ILE A 264 -8.50 0.24 4.65
CA ILE A 264 -9.35 0.43 3.48
C ILE A 264 -8.47 0.41 2.23
N ARG A 265 -8.73 -0.52 1.30
CA ARG A 265 -8.19 -0.43 -0.06
C ARG A 265 -9.22 0.22 -0.98
N TRP A 266 -8.76 1.18 -1.75
CA TRP A 266 -9.61 2.00 -2.60
C TRP A 266 -8.95 2.27 -3.95
N ALA A 267 -9.76 2.59 -4.94
CA ALA A 267 -9.32 3.00 -6.25
C ALA A 267 -10.03 4.27 -6.69
N LEU A 268 -9.32 5.08 -7.48
CA LEU A 268 -9.87 6.26 -8.14
C LEU A 268 -9.55 6.16 -9.63
N HIS A 269 -10.58 6.12 -10.47
CA HIS A 269 -10.46 5.95 -11.92
C HIS A 269 -11.14 7.10 -12.67
N GLY A 270 -10.41 7.78 -13.52
CA GLY A 270 -10.89 8.90 -14.30
C GLY A 270 -9.77 9.63 -15.05
N LYS A 271 -10.01 10.91 -15.37
CA LYS A 271 -9.02 11.74 -16.07
C LYS A 271 -8.39 12.76 -15.15
N HIS A 272 -7.12 13.06 -15.42
CA HIS A 272 -6.40 14.15 -14.79
C HIS A 272 -6.78 15.47 -15.46
N ASP A 273 -7.96 16.00 -15.12
CA ASP A 273 -8.55 17.19 -15.72
C ASP A 273 -8.53 18.41 -14.79
N GLY A 274 -8.03 18.26 -13.56
CA GLY A 274 -7.98 19.34 -12.58
C GLY A 274 -6.57 19.61 -12.03
N TRP A 275 -6.39 20.82 -11.49
CA TRP A 275 -5.20 21.20 -10.72
C TRP A 275 -5.24 20.61 -9.32
N GLY A 276 -4.14 20.03 -8.86
CA GLY A 276 -4.03 19.47 -7.50
C GLY A 276 -2.70 18.79 -7.26
N TYR A 277 -2.75 17.64 -6.62
CA TYR A 277 -1.56 16.89 -6.19
C TYR A 277 -0.59 16.56 -7.33
N PHE A 278 -1.10 16.31 -8.55
CA PHE A 278 -0.32 15.94 -9.71
C PHE A 278 0.06 17.13 -10.64
N GLY A 279 -0.23 18.36 -10.21
CA GLY A 279 0.12 19.57 -10.95
C GLY A 279 -0.90 19.92 -12.03
N ALA A 280 -0.39 20.44 -13.18
CA ALA A 280 -1.23 20.88 -14.29
C ALA A 280 -2.00 19.72 -14.94
N PRO A 281 -3.29 19.91 -15.29
CA PRO A 281 -4.08 18.90 -15.98
C PRO A 281 -3.40 18.41 -17.26
N THR A 282 -3.44 17.09 -17.47
CA THR A 282 -2.85 16.45 -18.66
C THR A 282 -3.89 15.85 -19.60
N GLY A 283 -5.14 15.70 -19.14
CA GLY A 283 -6.20 14.96 -19.84
C GLY A 283 -5.99 13.46 -19.90
N ALA A 284 -4.90 12.96 -19.28
CA ALA A 284 -4.59 11.55 -19.29
C ALA A 284 -5.60 10.75 -18.44
N GLU A 285 -5.96 9.57 -18.93
CA GLU A 285 -6.69 8.59 -18.13
C GLU A 285 -5.77 8.01 -17.07
N VAL A 286 -6.25 7.93 -15.82
CA VAL A 286 -5.48 7.49 -14.67
C VAL A 286 -6.27 6.49 -13.84
N TYR A 287 -5.53 5.58 -13.22
CA TYR A 287 -6.02 4.69 -12.19
C TYR A 287 -5.13 4.85 -10.95
N VAL A 288 -5.69 5.40 -9.88
CA VAL A 288 -5.00 5.56 -8.59
C VAL A 288 -5.45 4.45 -7.68
N LEU A 289 -4.51 3.68 -7.17
CA LEU A 289 -4.73 2.64 -6.18
C LEU A 289 -4.15 3.10 -4.84
N GLY A 290 -4.95 3.01 -3.78
CA GLY A 290 -4.54 3.37 -2.43
C GLY A 290 -4.94 2.32 -1.39
N ILE A 291 -4.12 2.21 -0.33
CA ILE A 291 -4.47 1.53 0.91
C ILE A 291 -4.28 2.54 2.03
N SER A 292 -5.31 2.73 2.84
CA SER A 292 -5.30 3.67 3.95
C SER A 292 -5.59 2.97 5.26
N HIS A 293 -4.77 3.23 6.28
CA HIS A 293 -4.99 2.80 7.65
C HIS A 293 -5.44 3.98 8.52
N ALA A 294 -6.29 3.71 9.50
CA ALA A 294 -6.62 4.65 10.56
C ALA A 294 -6.59 3.96 11.92
N GLU A 295 -6.12 4.69 12.94
CA GLU A 295 -6.23 4.34 14.34
C GLU A 295 -7.16 5.35 15.00
N PHE A 296 -8.11 4.87 15.80
CA PHE A 296 -9.16 5.68 16.40
C PHE A 296 -8.94 5.81 17.90
N GLY A 297 -8.99 7.04 18.40
CA GLY A 297 -8.89 7.31 19.82
C GLY A 297 -10.14 6.93 20.59
N SER A 298 -10.08 7.14 21.90
CA SER A 298 -11.14 6.79 22.85
C SER A 298 -12.47 7.52 22.59
N LEU A 299 -12.45 8.66 21.92
CA LEU A 299 -13.63 9.42 21.50
C LEU A 299 -14.12 9.03 20.10
N GLY A 300 -13.48 8.06 19.47
CA GLY A 300 -13.86 7.55 18.15
C GLY A 300 -13.43 8.41 16.97
N ALA A 301 -12.62 9.44 17.17
CA ALA A 301 -11.99 10.20 16.11
C ALA A 301 -10.70 9.52 15.64
N ALA A 302 -10.35 9.64 14.35
CA ALA A 302 -9.09 9.14 13.82
C ALA A 302 -7.92 9.98 14.36
N GLU A 303 -7.04 9.38 15.15
CA GLU A 303 -5.85 10.02 15.72
C GLU A 303 -4.60 9.82 14.82
N THR A 304 -4.59 8.73 14.05
CA THR A 304 -3.56 8.45 13.05
C THR A 304 -4.22 8.07 11.73
N ALA A 305 -3.71 8.59 10.60
CA ALA A 305 -4.16 8.27 9.25
C ALA A 305 -2.94 8.09 8.32
N ILE A 306 -2.84 6.95 7.65
CA ILE A 306 -1.69 6.58 6.81
C ILE A 306 -2.18 6.07 5.46
#